data_117b27d66e69f4d5a5da9b00d1e6f5db
#
_entry.id   117b27d66e69f4d5a5da9b00d1e6f5db
#
_cell.length_a   1.000
_cell.length_b   1.000
_cell.length_c   1.000
_cell.angle_alpha   90.00
_cell.angle_beta   90.00
_cell.angle_gamma   90.00
#
_symmetry.space_group_name_H-M   'P 1'
#
loop_
_entity.id
_entity.type
_entity.pdbx_description
1 polymer ?
#
loop_
_entity_poly.entity_id
_entity_poly.type
_entity_poly.pdbx_seq_one_letter_code
_entity_poly.pdbx_strand_id
1 'polypeptide(L)'
;RELSYIGAQVLHEGTVSPVREKNIPLNIRNTNQPDHPGTMIRERFDEPELADENLITGIAGRKDFSVITITKNGMSSQAGVLRQILEVLERYGINVDYLPSGIDTVSLVVSARR
;
A
#
# COMPACT_ATOMS: atom_id res chain seq x y z
N ARG A 1 -3.02 3.76 7.31
CA ARG A 1 -1.74 4.07 6.66
C ARG A 1 -1.55 3.27 5.38
N GLU A 2 -1.67 1.95 5.41
CA GLU A 2 -1.53 1.09 4.22
C GLU A 2 -2.49 1.45 3.10
N LEU A 3 -3.78 1.68 3.42
CA LEU A 3 -4.78 2.11 2.43
C LEU A 3 -4.41 3.45 1.78
N SER A 4 -3.84 4.40 2.52
CA SER A 4 -3.38 5.69 1.98
C SER A 4 -2.18 5.51 1.07
N TYR A 5 -1.25 4.62 1.41
CA TYR A 5 -0.10 4.27 0.58
C TYR A 5 -0.52 3.61 -0.75
N ILE A 6 -1.48 2.68 -0.70
CA ILE A 6 -1.97 1.95 -1.87
C ILE A 6 -2.80 2.81 -2.80
N GLY A 7 -3.43 3.91 -2.33
CA GLY A 7 -4.14 4.82 -3.22
C GLY A 7 -5.35 5.55 -2.65
N ALA A 8 -5.66 5.40 -1.38
CA ALA A 8 -6.70 6.20 -0.73
C ALA A 8 -6.17 7.62 -0.48
N GLN A 9 -6.70 8.62 -1.21
CA GLN A 9 -6.18 10.00 -1.23
C GLN A 9 -6.86 10.95 -0.24
N VAL A 10 -7.53 10.44 0.79
CA VAL A 10 -8.23 11.27 1.78
C VAL A 10 -7.27 11.84 2.83
N LEU A 11 -6.27 11.04 3.24
CA LEU A 11 -5.25 11.43 4.20
C LEU A 11 -3.86 11.15 3.63
N HIS A 12 -2.94 12.07 3.84
CA HIS A 12 -1.51 11.81 3.60
C HIS A 12 -1.02 10.78 4.64
N GLU A 13 -0.24 9.79 4.19
CA GLU A 13 0.24 8.71 5.07
C GLU A 13 1.03 9.22 6.30
N GLY A 14 1.78 10.30 6.14
CA GLY A 14 2.53 10.96 7.21
C GLY A 14 1.68 11.63 8.27
N THR A 15 0.40 11.91 8.01
CA THR A 15 -0.49 12.57 8.98
C THR A 15 -0.88 11.67 10.14
N VAL A 16 -0.98 10.36 9.89
CA VAL A 16 -1.49 9.39 10.87
C VAL A 16 -0.46 9.08 11.96
N SER A 17 0.83 9.02 11.62
CA SER A 17 1.89 8.62 12.56
C SER A 17 1.97 9.50 13.82
N PRO A 18 2.05 10.84 13.74
CA PRO A 18 2.22 11.68 14.94
C PRO A 18 1.00 11.69 15.87
N VAL A 19 -0.21 11.56 15.29
CA VAL A 19 -1.44 11.52 16.12
C VAL A 19 -1.63 10.16 16.77
N ARG A 20 -1.22 9.08 16.10
CA ARG A 20 -1.23 7.73 16.65
C ARG A 20 -0.30 7.59 17.85
N GLU A 21 0.94 8.11 17.76
CA GLU A 21 1.90 8.10 18.87
C GLU A 21 1.36 8.77 20.14
N LYS A 22 0.50 9.76 19.97
CA LYS A 22 -0.14 10.50 21.05
C LYS A 22 -1.55 10.00 21.40
N ASN A 23 -1.99 8.91 20.73
CA ASN A 23 -3.35 8.35 20.87
C ASN A 23 -4.45 9.42 20.69
N ILE A 24 -4.27 10.30 19.70
CA ILE A 24 -5.22 11.36 19.38
C ILE A 24 -6.15 10.86 18.27
N PRO A 25 -7.48 10.79 18.49
CA PRO A 25 -8.41 10.40 17.45
C PRO A 25 -8.50 11.47 16.36
N LEU A 26 -8.57 11.02 15.08
CA LEU A 26 -8.79 11.88 13.93
C LEU A 26 -10.24 11.77 13.45
N ASN A 27 -10.90 12.89 13.23
CA ASN A 27 -12.22 12.93 12.62
C ASN A 27 -12.14 13.51 11.21
N ILE A 28 -12.58 12.73 10.22
CA ILE A 28 -12.64 13.16 8.82
C ILE A 28 -14.08 13.51 8.49
N ARG A 29 -14.31 14.73 8.02
CA ARG A 29 -15.63 15.25 7.66
C ARG A 29 -15.67 15.77 6.24
N ASN A 30 -16.84 15.71 5.61
CA ASN A 30 -17.08 16.30 4.31
C ASN A 30 -17.49 17.77 4.48
N THR A 31 -16.74 18.68 3.87
CA THR A 31 -17.04 20.13 3.92
C THR A 31 -18.37 20.52 3.31
N ASN A 32 -18.89 19.70 2.38
CA ASN A 32 -20.21 19.89 1.76
C ASN A 32 -21.37 19.35 2.61
N GLN A 33 -21.08 18.65 3.70
CA GLN A 33 -22.05 18.09 4.66
C GLN A 33 -21.53 18.28 6.09
N PRO A 34 -21.49 19.52 6.59
CA PRO A 34 -20.83 19.84 7.86
C PRO A 34 -21.51 19.21 9.08
N ASP A 35 -22.82 18.94 8.99
CA ASP A 35 -23.61 18.32 10.08
C ASP A 35 -23.42 16.79 10.17
N HIS A 36 -22.85 16.16 9.12
CA HIS A 36 -22.58 14.73 9.15
C HIS A 36 -21.41 14.42 10.12
N PRO A 37 -21.54 13.41 11.02
CA PRO A 37 -20.53 13.09 12.03
C PRO A 37 -19.18 12.69 11.44
N GLY A 38 -19.13 12.30 10.16
CA GLY A 38 -17.92 11.91 9.47
C GLY A 38 -17.40 10.53 9.87
N THR A 39 -16.10 10.33 9.68
CA THR A 39 -15.42 9.07 10.00
C THR A 39 -14.36 9.31 11.08
N MET A 40 -14.44 8.55 12.16
CA MET A 40 -13.47 8.61 13.26
C MET A 40 -12.36 7.56 13.03
N ILE A 41 -11.09 8.01 13.05
CA ILE A 41 -9.92 7.15 13.01
C ILE A 41 -9.29 7.14 14.40
N ARG A 42 -9.20 5.98 15.02
CA ARG A 42 -8.61 5.73 16.33
C ARG A 42 -7.86 4.39 16.35
N GLU A 43 -7.02 4.18 17.34
CA GLU A 43 -6.16 2.99 17.38
C GLU A 43 -6.96 1.71 17.70
N ARG A 44 -8.00 1.84 18.55
CA ARG A 44 -8.85 0.72 18.96
C ARG A 44 -10.32 1.10 18.82
N PHE A 45 -11.10 0.11 18.48
CA PHE A 45 -12.56 0.15 18.52
C PHE A 45 -13.05 -0.72 19.66
N ASP A 46 -14.17 -0.37 20.26
CA ASP A 46 -14.82 -1.22 21.25
C ASP A 46 -15.41 -2.46 20.56
N GLU A 47 -15.43 -3.61 21.25
CA GLU A 47 -15.86 -4.89 20.69
C GLU A 47 -17.22 -4.85 19.96
N PRO A 48 -18.25 -4.10 20.39
CA PRO A 48 -19.52 -3.98 19.67
C PRO A 48 -19.40 -3.33 18.30
N GLU A 49 -18.41 -2.46 18.09
CA GLU A 49 -18.18 -1.79 16.80
C GLU A 49 -17.48 -2.70 15.76
N LEU A 50 -16.84 -3.78 16.23
CA LEU A 50 -16.20 -4.80 15.40
C LEU A 50 -17.16 -5.94 15.01
N ALA A 51 -18.33 -6.01 15.64
CA ALA A 51 -19.34 -7.04 15.41
C ALA A 51 -20.14 -6.85 14.09
N ASP A 52 -19.82 -5.82 13.31
CA ASP A 52 -20.37 -5.71 11.96
C ASP A 52 -19.79 -6.83 11.09
N GLU A 53 -20.68 -7.65 10.51
CA GLU A 53 -20.37 -8.85 9.73
C GLU A 53 -19.55 -8.59 8.45
N ASN A 54 -19.06 -7.38 8.24
CA ASN A 54 -18.26 -6.99 7.10
C ASN A 54 -16.80 -7.47 7.24
N LEU A 55 -16.52 -8.59 6.62
CA LEU A 55 -15.18 -9.20 6.53
C LEU A 55 -14.15 -8.26 5.88
N ILE A 56 -14.61 -7.28 5.09
CA ILE A 56 -13.78 -6.32 4.35
C ILE A 56 -14.15 -4.90 4.78
N THR A 57 -13.22 -4.22 5.44
CA THR A 57 -13.40 -2.84 5.92
C THR A 57 -13.09 -1.76 4.88
N GLY A 58 -12.37 -2.10 3.83
CA GLY A 58 -12.06 -1.16 2.76
C GLY A 58 -11.23 -1.77 1.64
N ILE A 59 -11.37 -1.20 0.44
CA ILE A 59 -10.58 -1.55 -0.74
C ILE A 59 -10.00 -0.26 -1.29
N ALA A 60 -8.68 -0.24 -1.51
CA ALA A 60 -7.98 0.86 -2.18
C ALA A 60 -7.19 0.34 -3.38
N GLY A 61 -7.08 1.15 -4.42
CA GLY A 61 -6.36 0.78 -5.63
C GLY A 61 -5.78 1.99 -6.36
N ARG A 62 -4.72 1.77 -7.10
CA ARG A 62 -4.11 2.72 -8.02
C ARG A 62 -4.05 2.13 -9.42
N LYS A 63 -4.07 3.01 -10.42
CA LYS A 63 -3.95 2.65 -11.85
C LYS A 63 -2.55 3.01 -12.37
N ASP A 64 -2.32 2.69 -13.62
CA ASP A 64 -1.11 3.06 -14.37
C ASP A 64 0.15 2.37 -13.84
N PHE A 65 0.07 1.05 -13.70
CA PHE A 65 1.21 0.19 -13.42
C PHE A 65 1.55 -0.70 -14.61
N SER A 66 2.82 -1.03 -14.73
CA SER A 66 3.32 -2.09 -15.61
C SER A 66 3.84 -3.24 -14.77
N VAL A 67 3.62 -4.47 -15.25
CA VAL A 67 4.14 -5.67 -14.61
C VAL A 67 5.19 -6.29 -15.53
N ILE A 68 6.41 -6.43 -15.02
CA ILE A 68 7.52 -7.08 -15.71
C ILE A 68 7.72 -8.43 -15.05
N THR A 69 7.50 -9.52 -15.78
CA THR A 69 7.71 -10.88 -15.26
C THR A 69 8.96 -11.48 -15.87
N ILE A 70 9.88 -11.90 -15.02
CA ILE A 70 11.14 -12.56 -15.41
C ILE A 70 11.05 -14.01 -14.95
N THR A 71 11.20 -14.91 -15.90
CA THR A 71 11.24 -16.35 -15.63
C THR A 71 12.61 -16.91 -16.01
N LYS A 72 13.23 -17.63 -15.08
CA LYS A 72 14.53 -18.28 -15.27
C LYS A 72 14.59 -19.57 -14.48
N ASN A 73 14.81 -20.67 -15.15
CA ASN A 73 14.98 -21.98 -14.49
C ASN A 73 16.14 -21.94 -13.49
N GLY A 74 15.93 -22.44 -12.30
CA GLY A 74 16.92 -22.46 -11.24
C GLY A 74 17.20 -21.09 -10.60
N MET A 75 16.31 -20.12 -10.75
CA MET A 75 16.46 -18.77 -10.17
C MET A 75 16.64 -18.82 -8.66
N SER A 76 15.90 -19.67 -7.96
CA SER A 76 15.94 -19.82 -6.50
C SER A 76 17.27 -20.40 -5.98
N SER A 77 17.98 -21.17 -6.83
CA SER A 77 19.29 -21.78 -6.49
C SER A 77 20.49 -20.92 -6.88
N GLN A 78 20.27 -19.85 -7.64
CA GLN A 78 21.33 -18.95 -8.09
C GLN A 78 21.38 -17.68 -7.25
N ALA A 79 22.45 -17.54 -6.45
CA ALA A 79 22.63 -16.35 -5.63
C ALA A 79 22.78 -15.07 -6.47
N GLY A 80 22.18 -13.98 -6.02
CA GLY A 80 22.36 -12.65 -6.59
C GLY A 80 21.52 -12.31 -7.81
N VAL A 81 20.67 -13.20 -8.33
CA VAL A 81 19.81 -12.89 -9.50
C VAL A 81 18.90 -11.68 -9.21
N LEU A 82 18.25 -11.67 -8.06
CA LEU A 82 17.38 -10.55 -7.68
C LEU A 82 18.15 -9.23 -7.57
N ARG A 83 19.36 -9.27 -7.00
CA ARG A 83 20.23 -8.09 -6.92
C ARG A 83 20.53 -7.52 -8.32
N GLN A 84 20.87 -8.37 -9.29
CA GLN A 84 21.16 -7.94 -10.65
C GLN A 84 19.96 -7.30 -11.34
N ILE A 85 18.76 -7.85 -11.12
CA ILE A 85 17.51 -7.29 -11.64
C ILE A 85 17.26 -5.90 -11.05
N LEU A 86 17.38 -5.76 -9.72
CA LEU A 86 17.16 -4.49 -9.03
C LEU A 86 18.21 -3.44 -9.39
N GLU A 87 19.47 -3.84 -9.58
CA GLU A 87 20.55 -2.96 -10.03
C GLU A 87 20.28 -2.34 -11.41
N VAL A 88 19.70 -3.12 -12.33
CA VAL A 88 19.27 -2.60 -13.63
C VAL A 88 18.18 -1.54 -13.45
N LEU A 89 17.17 -1.81 -12.63
CA LEU A 89 16.08 -0.84 -12.39
C LEU A 89 16.59 0.44 -11.73
N GLU A 90 17.48 0.32 -10.75
CA GLU A 90 18.13 1.45 -10.09
C GLU A 90 18.89 2.33 -11.09
N ARG A 91 19.67 1.73 -12.00
CA ARG A 91 20.42 2.44 -13.06
C ARG A 91 19.50 3.28 -13.96
N TYR A 92 18.27 2.83 -14.18
CA TYR A 92 17.28 3.56 -14.97
C TYR A 92 16.34 4.43 -14.11
N GLY A 93 16.57 4.54 -12.81
CA GLY A 93 15.75 5.33 -11.89
C GLY A 93 14.32 4.81 -11.75
N ILE A 94 14.10 3.50 -11.91
CA ILE A 94 12.78 2.88 -11.84
C ILE A 94 12.55 2.34 -10.43
N ASN A 95 11.54 2.88 -9.74
CA ASN A 95 11.10 2.37 -8.45
C ASN A 95 10.20 1.13 -8.62
N VAL A 96 10.38 0.16 -7.73
CA VAL A 96 9.53 -1.03 -7.64
C VAL A 96 8.51 -0.83 -6.53
N ASP A 97 7.24 -0.83 -6.89
CA ASP A 97 6.13 -0.67 -5.93
C ASP A 97 5.77 -2.01 -5.26
N TYR A 98 5.87 -3.12 -5.99
CA TYR A 98 5.56 -4.45 -5.47
C TYR A 98 6.37 -5.53 -6.21
N LEU A 99 6.80 -6.57 -5.49
CA LEU A 99 7.72 -7.59 -5.99
C LEU A 99 7.25 -9.00 -5.58
N PRO A 100 6.21 -9.55 -6.23
CA PRO A 100 5.82 -10.93 -6.01
C PRO A 100 6.81 -11.88 -6.67
N SER A 101 7.24 -12.90 -5.94
CA SER A 101 8.23 -13.88 -6.40
C SER A 101 7.74 -15.30 -6.22
N GLY A 102 8.08 -16.16 -7.18
CA GLY A 102 7.94 -17.61 -7.13
C GLY A 102 9.31 -18.30 -7.10
N ILE A 103 9.33 -19.61 -7.32
CA ILE A 103 10.59 -20.41 -7.33
C ILE A 103 11.50 -19.99 -8.49
N ASP A 104 10.94 -19.90 -9.69
CA ASP A 104 11.68 -19.58 -10.93
C ASP A 104 11.14 -18.31 -11.60
N THR A 105 10.43 -17.48 -10.86
CA THR A 105 9.77 -16.30 -11.41
C THR A 105 9.84 -15.15 -10.43
N VAL A 106 10.15 -13.97 -10.94
CA VAL A 106 10.05 -12.69 -10.22
C VAL A 106 9.21 -11.75 -11.06
N SER A 107 8.19 -11.18 -10.45
CA SER A 107 7.40 -10.12 -11.07
C SER A 107 7.69 -8.79 -10.37
N LEU A 108 7.80 -7.75 -11.16
CA LEU A 108 8.10 -6.39 -10.72
C LEU A 108 6.94 -5.52 -11.13
N VAL A 109 6.24 -4.96 -10.17
CA VAL A 109 5.19 -3.98 -10.39
C VAL A 109 5.80 -2.60 -10.28
N VAL A 110 5.80 -1.85 -11.36
CA VAL A 110 6.41 -0.53 -11.47
C VAL A 110 5.39 0.50 -11.93
N SER A 111 5.49 1.72 -11.42
CA SER A 111 4.62 2.80 -11.86
C SER A 111 4.93 3.16 -13.33
N ALA A 112 3.90 3.24 -14.17
CA ALA A 112 4.03 3.64 -15.58
C ALA A 112 4.22 5.16 -15.75
N ARG A 113 4.05 5.95 -14.69
CA ARG A 113 4.28 7.41 -14.72
C ARG A 113 5.71 7.71 -14.25
N ARG A 114 6.40 8.44 -15.09
CA ARG A 114 7.66 9.12 -14.75
C ARG A 114 7.38 10.42 -14.04
#